data_08deb514674010dddea4582200e7c758
#
_entry.id   08deb514674010dddea4582200e7c758
#
_cell.length_a   1.000
_cell.length_b   1.000
_cell.length_c   1.000
_cell.angle_alpha   90.00
_cell.angle_beta   90.00
_cell.angle_gamma   90.00
#
_symmetry.space_group_name_H-M   'P 1'
#
loop_
_entity.id
_entity.type
_entity.pdbx_description
1 polymer ?
#
loop_
_entity_poly.entity_id
_entity_poly.type
_entity_poly.pdbx_seq_one_letter_code
_entity_poly.pdbx_strand_id
1 'polypeptide(L)'
;YALTKIDLNYYKEKQMRRRIDTIATKHGCSNYDEYIRVLKTDKDKFEAFVNFLTINVSEFYRNPDQWKLMDENVIPKLIKQHGKNLHVWSAACSTGDEPYSLVMALSKHIPLSNIHITATDLDKQVLQKAQVGLYNEKSIANVPPEFKCKYFKPVSYTHLTLPTTSR
;
A
#
# COMPACT_ATOMS: atom_id res chain seq x y z
N TYR A 1 -5.46 8.71 20.29
CA TYR A 1 -4.01 8.93 20.14
C TYR A 1 -3.19 8.18 21.19
N ALA A 2 -3.55 8.31 22.48
CA ALA A 2 -2.76 7.74 23.59
C ALA A 2 -2.47 6.22 23.44
N LEU A 3 -3.44 5.47 22.91
CA LEU A 3 -3.35 4.01 22.77
C LEU A 3 -2.63 3.57 21.47
N THR A 4 -2.98 4.16 20.33
CA THR A 4 -2.52 3.71 19.01
C THR A 4 -1.42 4.57 18.39
N LYS A 5 -1.19 5.78 18.93
CA LYS A 5 -0.36 6.86 18.33
C LYS A 5 -0.86 7.35 16.97
N ILE A 6 -2.02 6.90 16.52
CA ILE A 6 -2.67 7.38 15.31
C ILE A 6 -3.58 8.56 15.69
N ASP A 7 -3.40 9.69 15.03
CA ASP A 7 -4.28 10.85 15.22
C ASP A 7 -5.54 10.71 14.35
N LEU A 8 -6.64 10.36 14.98
CA LEU A 8 -7.92 10.16 14.31
C LEU A 8 -8.56 11.46 13.82
N ASN A 9 -8.06 12.64 14.23
CA ASN A 9 -8.59 13.92 13.77
C ASN A 9 -8.34 14.18 12.27
N TYR A 10 -7.34 13.51 11.70
CA TYR A 10 -7.08 13.57 10.25
C TYR A 10 -8.05 12.74 9.40
N TYR A 11 -8.92 11.96 10.02
CA TYR A 11 -9.91 11.13 9.33
C TYR A 11 -11.30 11.77 9.39
N LYS A 12 -12.16 11.44 8.41
CA LYS A 12 -13.57 11.86 8.44
C LYS A 12 -14.27 11.20 9.63
N GLU A 13 -14.64 11.99 10.64
CA GLU A 13 -15.17 11.52 11.93
C GLU A 13 -16.29 10.48 11.77
N LYS A 14 -17.32 10.78 10.96
CA LYS A 14 -18.47 9.88 10.75
C LYS A 14 -18.06 8.51 10.21
N GLN A 15 -17.08 8.47 9.30
CA GLN A 15 -16.60 7.21 8.73
C GLN A 15 -15.77 6.44 9.76
N MET A 16 -14.88 7.13 10.47
CA MET A 16 -14.04 6.51 11.48
C MET A 16 -14.86 5.96 12.64
N ARG A 17 -15.85 6.71 13.13
CA ARG A 17 -16.77 6.25 14.18
C ARG A 17 -17.46 4.95 13.75
N ARG A 18 -18.08 4.91 12.55
CA ARG A 18 -18.72 3.68 12.03
C ARG A 18 -17.75 2.50 11.95
N ARG A 19 -16.49 2.73 11.58
CA ARG A 19 -15.48 1.67 11.56
C ARG A 19 -15.16 1.15 12.96
N ILE A 20 -14.99 2.05 13.92
CA ILE A 20 -14.74 1.67 15.33
C ILE A 20 -15.91 0.88 15.88
N ASP A 21 -17.14 1.31 15.64
CA ASP A 21 -18.37 0.59 16.05
C ASP A 21 -18.39 -0.83 15.46
N THR A 22 -18.09 -0.94 14.17
CA THR A 22 -18.07 -2.25 13.47
C THR A 22 -17.07 -3.22 14.10
N ILE A 23 -15.84 -2.78 14.39
CA ILE A 23 -14.83 -3.68 14.94
C ILE A 23 -15.05 -3.97 16.43
N ALA A 24 -15.57 -3.00 17.21
CA ALA A 24 -15.94 -3.21 18.60
C ALA A 24 -17.05 -4.28 18.73
N THR A 25 -18.09 -4.16 17.90
CA THR A 25 -19.17 -5.17 17.81
C THR A 25 -18.64 -6.54 17.41
N LYS A 26 -17.74 -6.59 16.41
CA LYS A 26 -17.09 -7.85 15.98
C LYS A 26 -16.30 -8.52 17.10
N HIS A 27 -15.72 -7.74 18.01
CA HIS A 27 -14.99 -8.24 19.18
C HIS A 27 -15.91 -8.52 20.39
N GLY A 28 -17.23 -8.39 20.22
CA GLY A 28 -18.24 -8.71 21.26
C GLY A 28 -18.41 -7.64 22.33
N CYS A 29 -17.95 -6.40 22.08
CA CYS A 29 -18.04 -5.31 23.06
C CYS A 29 -19.28 -4.46 22.80
N SER A 30 -19.99 -4.14 23.89
CA SER A 30 -21.24 -3.38 23.86
C SER A 30 -21.05 -1.87 23.96
N ASN A 31 -19.88 -1.42 24.41
CA ASN A 31 -19.54 0.00 24.56
C ASN A 31 -18.02 0.22 24.41
N TYR A 32 -17.64 1.50 24.27
CA TYR A 32 -16.24 1.88 24.05
C TYR A 32 -15.34 1.63 25.26
N ASP A 33 -15.83 1.78 26.48
CA ASP A 33 -15.03 1.57 27.68
C ASP A 33 -14.63 0.09 27.83
N GLU A 34 -15.56 -0.80 27.56
CA GLU A 34 -15.30 -2.24 27.46
C GLU A 34 -14.28 -2.53 26.36
N TYR A 35 -14.47 -1.95 25.18
CA TYR A 35 -13.58 -2.17 24.06
C TYR A 35 -12.16 -1.66 24.32
N ILE A 36 -12.01 -0.49 24.96
CA ILE A 36 -10.70 0.05 25.36
C ILE A 36 -10.00 -0.89 26.36
N ARG A 37 -10.72 -1.51 27.30
CA ARG A 37 -10.13 -2.50 28.21
C ARG A 37 -9.62 -3.71 27.45
N VAL A 38 -10.41 -4.24 26.53
CA VAL A 38 -10.02 -5.36 25.65
C VAL A 38 -8.76 -5.02 24.87
N LEU A 39 -8.71 -3.82 24.24
CA LEU A 39 -7.53 -3.39 23.48
C LEU A 39 -6.26 -3.20 24.32
N LYS A 40 -6.39 -2.96 25.62
CA LYS A 40 -5.25 -2.84 26.55
C LYS A 40 -4.70 -4.18 27.01
N THR A 41 -5.53 -5.22 27.01
CA THR A 41 -5.20 -6.54 27.58
C THR A 41 -4.97 -7.62 26.52
N ASP A 42 -5.52 -7.44 25.32
CA ASP A 42 -5.47 -8.41 24.22
C ASP A 42 -4.68 -7.81 23.04
N LYS A 43 -3.45 -8.26 22.88
CA LYS A 43 -2.54 -7.76 21.86
C LYS A 43 -3.03 -8.07 20.44
N ASP A 44 -3.62 -9.23 20.21
CA ASP A 44 -4.08 -9.64 18.89
C ASP A 44 -5.28 -8.78 18.45
N LYS A 45 -6.21 -8.51 19.37
CA LYS A 45 -7.32 -7.59 19.11
C LYS A 45 -6.85 -6.15 18.94
N PHE A 46 -5.81 -5.74 19.64
CA PHE A 46 -5.21 -4.42 19.44
C PHE A 46 -4.58 -4.30 18.04
N GLU A 47 -3.80 -5.27 17.59
CA GLU A 47 -3.24 -5.30 16.24
C GLU A 47 -4.33 -5.35 15.17
N ALA A 48 -5.35 -6.18 15.35
CA ALA A 48 -6.52 -6.22 14.46
C ALA A 48 -7.25 -4.87 14.40
N PHE A 49 -7.35 -4.15 15.52
CA PHE A 49 -7.94 -2.82 15.58
C PHE A 49 -7.11 -1.79 14.79
N VAL A 50 -5.80 -1.75 15.00
CA VAL A 50 -4.89 -0.84 14.27
C VAL A 50 -5.00 -1.11 12.77
N ASN A 51 -4.89 -2.36 12.34
CA ASN A 51 -5.01 -2.76 10.94
C ASN A 51 -6.38 -2.43 10.34
N PHE A 52 -7.45 -2.48 11.15
CA PHE A 52 -8.78 -2.11 10.69
C PHE A 52 -8.97 -0.59 10.58
N LEU A 53 -8.29 0.21 11.41
CA LEU A 53 -8.31 1.68 11.31
C LEU A 53 -7.58 2.17 10.08
N THR A 54 -6.45 1.55 9.74
CA THR A 54 -5.70 1.88 8.53
C THR A 54 -6.51 1.43 7.31
N ILE A 55 -6.84 2.40 6.43
CA ILE A 55 -7.62 2.12 5.22
C ILE A 55 -6.63 1.70 4.13
N ASN A 56 -6.34 0.41 4.06
CA ASN A 56 -5.38 -0.16 3.10
C ASN A 56 -6.06 -0.45 1.76
N VAL A 57 -6.60 0.59 1.10
CA VAL A 57 -7.10 0.48 -0.28
C VAL A 57 -5.96 0.86 -1.20
N SER A 58 -5.38 -0.14 -1.86
CA SER A 58 -4.29 0.03 -2.81
C SER A 58 -4.58 -0.75 -4.09
N GLU A 59 -4.14 -0.23 -5.21
CA GLU A 59 -4.15 -0.88 -6.51
C GLU A 59 -3.01 -0.35 -7.37
N PHE A 60 -2.51 -1.16 -8.27
CA PHE A 60 -1.51 -0.74 -9.23
C PHE A 60 -2.05 0.35 -10.15
N TYR A 61 -1.24 1.36 -10.44
CA TYR A 61 -1.60 2.48 -11.32
C TYR A 61 -2.91 3.16 -10.90
N ARG A 62 -3.17 3.24 -9.58
CA ARG A 62 -4.33 3.94 -9.04
C ARG A 62 -4.40 5.36 -9.58
N ASN A 63 -5.59 5.79 -10.05
CA ASN A 63 -5.79 7.05 -10.78
C ASN A 63 -4.93 7.13 -12.06
N PRO A 64 -5.25 6.38 -13.11
CA PRO A 64 -4.42 6.25 -14.33
C PRO A 64 -3.98 7.56 -14.97
N ASP A 65 -4.83 8.60 -14.94
CA ASP A 65 -4.51 9.92 -15.48
C ASP A 65 -3.31 10.57 -14.79
N GLN A 66 -3.15 10.35 -13.49
CA GLN A 66 -2.00 10.84 -12.73
C GLN A 66 -0.71 10.09 -13.13
N TRP A 67 -0.79 8.79 -13.39
CA TRP A 67 0.33 8.01 -13.88
C TRP A 67 0.75 8.42 -15.28
N LYS A 68 -0.21 8.78 -16.13
CA LYS A 68 0.08 9.37 -17.44
C LYS A 68 0.83 10.70 -17.29
N LEU A 69 0.35 11.59 -16.43
CA LEU A 69 1.04 12.85 -16.15
C LEU A 69 2.44 12.63 -15.56
N MET A 70 2.59 11.64 -14.68
CA MET A 70 3.88 11.23 -14.10
C MET A 70 4.86 10.82 -15.21
N ASP A 71 4.43 9.94 -16.11
CA ASP A 71 5.24 9.39 -17.19
C ASP A 71 5.64 10.48 -18.23
N GLU A 72 4.69 11.32 -18.64
CA GLU A 72 4.90 12.33 -19.70
C GLU A 72 5.64 13.59 -19.21
N ASN A 73 5.47 13.98 -17.94
CA ASN A 73 5.94 15.27 -17.47
C ASN A 73 6.87 15.20 -16.25
N VAL A 74 6.53 14.41 -15.21
CA VAL A 74 7.24 14.47 -13.95
C VAL A 74 8.56 13.71 -14.05
N ILE A 75 8.53 12.45 -14.48
CA ILE A 75 9.73 11.61 -14.61
C ILE A 75 10.79 12.22 -15.52
N PRO A 76 10.46 12.71 -16.74
CA PRO A 76 11.44 13.37 -17.59
C PRO A 76 12.08 14.61 -16.97
N LYS A 77 11.30 15.41 -16.23
CA LYS A 77 11.83 16.57 -15.49
C LYS A 77 12.79 16.16 -14.37
N LEU A 78 12.43 15.14 -13.58
CA LEU A 78 13.28 14.63 -12.53
C LEU A 78 14.61 14.09 -13.07
N ILE A 79 14.57 13.34 -14.17
CA ILE A 79 15.77 12.83 -14.82
C ILE A 79 16.65 13.98 -15.35
N LYS A 80 16.04 15.01 -15.93
CA LYS A 80 16.78 16.19 -16.39
C LYS A 80 17.45 16.95 -15.25
N GLN A 81 16.82 17.03 -14.09
CA GLN A 81 17.32 17.79 -12.92
C GLN A 81 18.31 17.01 -12.07
N HIS A 82 18.09 15.70 -11.89
CA HIS A 82 18.81 14.88 -10.92
C HIS A 82 19.61 13.72 -11.55
N GLY A 83 19.56 13.60 -12.89
CA GLY A 83 20.22 12.51 -13.60
C GLY A 83 19.41 11.21 -13.54
N LYS A 84 20.05 10.12 -13.99
CA LYS A 84 19.38 8.81 -14.17
C LYS A 84 19.43 7.90 -12.95
N ASN A 85 20.12 8.28 -11.88
CA ASN A 85 20.17 7.51 -10.64
C ASN A 85 19.18 8.11 -9.63
N LEU A 86 17.97 7.55 -9.60
CA LEU A 86 16.86 8.12 -8.83
C LEU A 86 16.59 7.32 -7.55
N HIS A 87 16.51 8.05 -6.44
CA HIS A 87 16.05 7.54 -5.16
C HIS A 87 14.63 8.09 -4.88
N VAL A 88 13.68 7.21 -4.74
CA VAL A 88 12.26 7.57 -4.55
C VAL A 88 11.74 6.95 -3.27
N TRP A 89 10.98 7.72 -2.52
CA TRP A 89 10.31 7.27 -1.32
C TRP A 89 8.80 7.16 -1.54
N SER A 90 8.26 5.94 -1.41
CA SER A 90 6.83 5.66 -1.36
C SER A 90 6.41 5.59 0.10
N ALA A 91 5.82 6.65 0.62
CA ALA A 91 5.33 6.77 1.98
C ALA A 91 3.89 6.24 2.06
N ALA A 92 3.58 5.36 3.04
CA ALA A 92 2.32 4.64 3.16
C ALA A 92 2.05 3.73 1.94
N CYS A 93 3.01 2.85 1.65
CA CYS A 93 3.03 2.02 0.44
C CYS A 93 2.00 0.88 0.43
N SER A 94 1.30 0.63 1.54
CA SER A 94 0.33 -0.44 1.70
C SER A 94 0.87 -1.80 1.24
N THR A 95 0.14 -2.51 0.39
CA THR A 95 0.51 -3.82 -0.17
C THR A 95 1.54 -3.78 -1.30
N GLY A 96 2.18 -2.63 -1.53
CA GLY A 96 3.27 -2.50 -2.50
C GLY A 96 2.84 -2.09 -3.90
N ASP A 97 1.56 -1.90 -4.15
CA ASP A 97 1.02 -1.56 -5.47
C ASP A 97 1.64 -0.27 -6.03
N GLU A 98 1.81 0.75 -5.19
CA GLU A 98 2.42 2.03 -5.60
C GLU A 98 3.93 1.91 -5.89
N PRO A 99 4.78 1.40 -4.98
CA PRO A 99 6.22 1.32 -5.25
C PRO A 99 6.53 0.43 -6.45
N TYR A 100 5.81 -0.66 -6.66
CA TYR A 100 6.00 -1.48 -7.86
C TYR A 100 5.50 -0.78 -9.13
N SER A 101 4.43 0.01 -9.06
CA SER A 101 4.00 0.86 -10.18
C SER A 101 5.04 1.92 -10.52
N LEU A 102 5.70 2.51 -9.50
CA LEU A 102 6.81 3.45 -9.68
C LEU A 102 7.99 2.79 -10.39
N VAL A 103 8.38 1.57 -9.99
CA VAL A 103 9.45 0.84 -10.68
C VAL A 103 9.10 0.62 -12.15
N MET A 104 7.87 0.19 -12.46
CA MET A 104 7.42 -0.03 -13.83
C MET A 104 7.43 1.27 -14.64
N ALA A 105 6.88 2.36 -14.10
CA ALA A 105 6.85 3.65 -14.77
C ALA A 105 8.27 4.19 -15.04
N LEU A 106 9.15 4.17 -14.02
CA LEU A 106 10.53 4.61 -14.16
C LEU A 106 11.33 3.76 -15.14
N SER A 107 11.04 2.45 -15.23
CA SER A 107 11.73 1.53 -16.14
C SER A 107 11.56 1.82 -17.64
N LYS A 108 10.58 2.67 -17.99
CA LYS A 108 10.45 3.21 -19.35
C LYS A 108 11.57 4.19 -19.72
N HIS A 109 12.13 4.85 -18.73
CA HIS A 109 13.03 6.00 -18.90
C HIS A 109 14.47 5.71 -18.50
N ILE A 110 14.68 4.82 -17.52
CA ILE A 110 15.99 4.51 -16.96
C ILE A 110 16.13 3.00 -16.68
N PRO A 111 17.37 2.46 -16.67
CA PRO A 111 17.61 1.06 -16.32
C PRO A 111 17.17 0.75 -14.88
N LEU A 112 16.72 -0.48 -14.65
CA LEU A 112 16.29 -0.94 -13.31
C LEU A 112 17.40 -0.81 -12.26
N SER A 113 18.66 -0.97 -12.62
CA SER A 113 19.82 -0.79 -11.74
C SER A 113 19.95 0.62 -11.15
N ASN A 114 19.29 1.59 -11.78
CA ASN A 114 19.35 3.00 -11.38
C ASN A 114 18.06 3.47 -10.67
N ILE A 115 17.14 2.53 -10.38
CA ILE A 115 15.89 2.80 -9.68
C ILE A 115 16.02 2.29 -8.24
N HIS A 116 15.98 3.21 -7.28
CA HIS A 116 16.04 2.87 -5.87
C HIS A 116 14.75 3.35 -5.19
N ILE A 117 13.92 2.40 -4.77
CA ILE A 117 12.66 2.71 -4.09
C ILE A 117 12.77 2.33 -2.62
N THR A 118 12.54 3.30 -1.73
CA THR A 118 12.28 3.06 -0.32
C THR A 118 10.78 3.08 -0.10
N ALA A 119 10.21 1.97 0.35
CA ALA A 119 8.77 1.84 0.61
C ALA A 119 8.54 1.64 2.11
N THR A 120 7.67 2.45 2.71
CA THR A 120 7.36 2.39 4.14
C THR A 120 5.86 2.39 4.38
N ASP A 121 5.43 1.70 5.43
CA ASP A 121 4.07 1.73 5.94
C ASP A 121 4.06 1.51 7.46
N LEU A 122 3.03 2.00 8.14
CA LEU A 122 2.84 1.76 9.58
C LEU A 122 2.33 0.34 9.86
N ASP A 123 1.60 -0.24 8.91
CA ASP A 123 1.03 -1.57 9.01
C ASP A 123 2.04 -2.63 8.55
N LYS A 124 2.57 -3.39 9.51
CA LYS A 124 3.54 -4.46 9.23
C LYS A 124 2.97 -5.60 8.39
N GLN A 125 1.66 -5.86 8.48
CA GLN A 125 1.02 -6.94 7.71
C GLN A 125 0.94 -6.60 6.22
N VAL A 126 0.68 -5.34 5.87
CA VAL A 126 0.69 -4.94 4.45
C VAL A 126 2.10 -4.94 3.88
N LEU A 127 3.12 -4.59 4.67
CA LEU A 127 4.53 -4.70 4.25
C LEU A 127 4.92 -6.14 3.96
N GLN A 128 4.48 -7.11 4.78
CA GLN A 128 4.69 -8.53 4.51
C GLN A 128 4.02 -8.97 3.20
N LYS A 129 2.78 -8.52 2.95
CA LYS A 129 2.10 -8.79 1.68
C LYS A 129 2.84 -8.18 0.49
N ALA A 130 3.33 -6.94 0.64
CA ALA A 130 4.14 -6.29 -0.38
C ALA A 130 5.40 -7.09 -0.71
N GLN A 131 6.09 -7.64 0.31
CA GLN A 131 7.28 -8.48 0.13
C GLN A 131 6.96 -9.82 -0.56
N VAL A 132 5.81 -10.43 -0.25
CA VAL A 132 5.36 -11.66 -0.92
C VAL A 132 5.06 -11.42 -2.39
N GLY A 133 4.56 -10.23 -2.75
CA GLY A 133 4.29 -9.85 -4.13
C GLY A 133 3.17 -10.66 -4.81
N LEU A 134 2.18 -11.13 -4.04
CA LEU A 134 1.05 -11.92 -4.55
C LEU A 134 -0.20 -11.04 -4.69
N TYR A 135 -0.72 -10.93 -5.89
CA TYR A 135 -1.82 -10.03 -6.23
C TYR A 135 -2.95 -10.74 -6.98
N ASN A 136 -4.18 -10.28 -6.79
CA ASN A 136 -5.32 -10.72 -7.58
C ASN A 136 -5.45 -9.88 -8.87
N GLU A 137 -6.21 -10.39 -9.84
CA GLU A 137 -6.42 -9.70 -11.12
C GLU A 137 -7.01 -8.29 -10.98
N LYS A 138 -7.88 -8.08 -9.99
CA LYS A 138 -8.49 -6.78 -9.75
C LYS A 138 -7.45 -5.74 -9.34
N SER A 139 -6.48 -6.11 -8.51
CA SER A 139 -5.41 -5.18 -8.08
C SER A 139 -4.55 -4.69 -9.23
N ILE A 140 -4.37 -5.51 -10.28
CA ILE A 140 -3.55 -5.20 -11.44
C ILE A 140 -4.36 -4.74 -12.66
N ALA A 141 -5.66 -4.45 -12.49
CA ALA A 141 -6.54 -4.09 -13.61
C ALA A 141 -6.00 -2.94 -14.45
N ASN A 142 -5.44 -1.90 -13.79
CA ASN A 142 -4.93 -0.68 -14.42
C ASN A 142 -3.46 -0.79 -14.90
N VAL A 143 -2.79 -1.92 -14.67
CA VAL A 143 -1.41 -2.11 -15.15
C VAL A 143 -1.39 -2.18 -16.67
N PRO A 144 -0.52 -1.40 -17.36
CA PRO A 144 -0.35 -1.50 -18.80
C PRO A 144 -0.06 -2.94 -19.26
N PRO A 145 -0.64 -3.40 -20.39
CA PRO A 145 -0.51 -4.79 -20.84
C PRO A 145 0.93 -5.27 -20.99
N GLU A 146 1.83 -4.42 -21.48
CA GLU A 146 3.25 -4.71 -21.63
C GLU A 146 3.92 -5.02 -20.30
N PHE A 147 3.50 -4.37 -19.21
CA PHE A 147 4.02 -4.63 -17.86
C PHE A 147 3.40 -5.84 -17.22
N LYS A 148 2.12 -6.14 -17.50
CA LYS A 148 1.49 -7.36 -17.03
C LYS A 148 2.27 -8.58 -17.53
N CYS A 149 2.54 -8.64 -18.82
CA CYS A 149 3.29 -9.75 -19.41
C CYS A 149 4.74 -9.84 -18.91
N LYS A 150 5.38 -8.69 -18.68
CA LYS A 150 6.81 -8.63 -18.30
C LYS A 150 7.05 -8.95 -16.82
N TYR A 151 6.20 -8.46 -15.93
CA TYR A 151 6.47 -8.45 -14.49
C TYR A 151 5.58 -9.36 -13.67
N PHE A 152 4.47 -9.86 -14.22
CA PHE A 152 3.56 -10.72 -13.47
C PHE A 152 3.55 -12.14 -14.04
N LYS A 153 3.62 -13.13 -13.14
CA LYS A 153 3.49 -14.54 -13.49
C LYS A 153 2.24 -15.12 -12.83
N PRO A 154 1.36 -15.81 -13.56
CA PRO A 154 0.24 -16.49 -12.95
C PRO A 154 0.73 -17.63 -12.06
N VAL A 155 0.22 -17.72 -10.83
CA VAL A 155 0.52 -18.80 -9.87
C VAL A 155 -0.72 -19.64 -9.55
N SER A 156 -1.92 -19.10 -9.86
CA SER A 156 -3.21 -19.79 -9.80
C SER A 156 -4.20 -19.08 -10.71
N TYR A 157 -5.42 -19.63 -10.82
CA TYR A 157 -6.49 -18.99 -11.61
C TYR A 157 -6.90 -17.59 -11.13
N THR A 158 -6.53 -17.21 -9.91
CA THR A 158 -6.96 -15.94 -9.27
C THR A 158 -5.83 -15.06 -8.81
N HIS A 159 -4.57 -15.49 -8.91
CA HIS A 159 -3.44 -14.77 -8.35
C HIS A 159 -2.24 -14.72 -9.30
N LEU A 160 -1.56 -13.57 -9.27
CA LEU A 160 -0.31 -13.33 -9.99
C LEU A 160 0.78 -12.93 -8.99
N THR A 161 2.03 -13.30 -9.28
CA THR A 161 3.18 -12.88 -8.46
C THR A 161 4.13 -12.00 -9.26
N LEU A 162 4.71 -11.03 -8.56
CA LEU A 162 5.91 -10.33 -9.01
C LEU A 162 7.12 -11.18 -8.62
N PRO A 163 8.09 -11.44 -9.48
CA PRO A 163 9.37 -12.01 -9.08
C PRO A 163 10.13 -10.97 -8.26
N THR A 164 9.89 -10.99 -6.94
CA THR A 164 10.62 -10.16 -5.99
C THR A 164 11.97 -10.81 -5.70
N THR A 165 13.04 -10.26 -6.26
CA THR A 165 14.37 -10.49 -5.69
C THR A 165 14.52 -9.55 -4.50
N SER A 166 14.11 -9.98 -3.32
CA SER A 166 14.53 -9.35 -2.08
C SER A 166 16.02 -9.63 -1.88
N ARG A 167 16.82 -8.60 -1.95
CA ARG A 167 18.14 -8.57 -1.29
C ARG A 167 18.04 -7.83 0.01
#